data_9bc739cadbec44ad2682d5058543d199
#
_entry.id   9bc739cadbec44ad2682d5058543d199
#
_cell.length_a   1.000
_cell.length_b   1.000
_cell.length_c   1.000
_cell.angle_alpha   90.00
_cell.angle_beta   90.00
_cell.angle_gamma   90.00
#
_symmetry.space_group_name_H-M   'P 1'
#
loop_
_entity.id
_entity.type
_entity.pdbx_description
1 polymer ?
#
loop_
_entity_poly.entity_id
_entity_poly.type
_entity_poly.pdbx_seq_one_letter_code
_entity_poly.pdbx_strand_id
1 'polypeptide(L)'
;MKEKVVFFGLSTEGYSLASKMVINGANVRIIDESSSSAILLKPETAKTYTNVSSLREDEPLLAMEPSNVAISEAKYLFFTPRIRKTGQDLKTEVTSKFKEAVKPLKKGSSVINCLATGFGGNNENISLLKHVTGFEAGKSISYFYFPLNDLNKTPEVIGSLKSIEEKNLLPLLKMDKKEKK
;
A
#
# COMPACT_ATOMS: atom_id res chain seq x y z
N MET A 1 -11.02 -8.34 -15.90
CA MET A 1 -9.64 -7.82 -15.67
C MET A 1 -9.39 -7.79 -14.18
N LYS A 2 -8.24 -8.27 -13.69
CA LYS A 2 -7.94 -8.24 -12.25
C LYS A 2 -7.68 -6.79 -11.80
N GLU A 3 -8.23 -6.42 -10.64
CA GLU A 3 -8.04 -5.10 -10.04
C GLU A 3 -6.55 -4.80 -9.82
N LYS A 4 -6.11 -3.58 -10.15
CA LYS A 4 -4.73 -3.15 -9.95
C LYS A 4 -4.49 -2.81 -8.48
N VAL A 5 -3.49 -3.45 -7.90
CA VAL A 5 -3.00 -3.22 -6.53
C VAL A 5 -1.65 -2.52 -6.61
N VAL A 6 -1.49 -1.42 -5.91
CA VAL A 6 -0.24 -0.66 -5.87
C VAL A 6 0.27 -0.58 -4.44
N PHE A 7 1.54 -0.90 -4.24
CA PHE A 7 2.26 -0.67 -2.98
C PHE A 7 3.14 0.55 -3.14
N PHE A 8 2.86 1.57 -2.35
CA PHE A 8 3.70 2.76 -2.31
C PHE A 8 4.64 2.69 -1.11
N GLY A 9 5.91 2.57 -1.41
CA GLY A 9 6.97 2.35 -0.44
C GLY A 9 7.42 0.88 -0.35
N LEU A 10 8.72 0.67 -0.32
CA LEU A 10 9.32 -0.66 -0.22
C LEU A 10 9.85 -0.92 1.19
N SER A 11 8.97 -0.89 2.20
CA SER A 11 9.29 -1.49 3.50
C SER A 11 9.43 -3.01 3.35
N THR A 12 10.19 -3.64 4.23
CA THR A 12 10.39 -5.10 4.21
C THR A 12 9.05 -5.83 4.31
N GLU A 13 8.17 -5.37 5.19
CA GLU A 13 6.84 -5.93 5.42
C GLU A 13 5.93 -5.70 4.21
N GLY A 14 5.99 -4.50 3.62
CA GLY A 14 5.21 -4.16 2.42
C GLY A 14 5.60 -5.02 1.23
N TYR A 15 6.89 -5.20 0.98
CA TYR A 15 7.37 -6.07 -0.09
C TYR A 15 6.99 -7.53 0.13
N SER A 16 7.08 -8.03 1.36
CA SER A 16 6.65 -9.38 1.71
C SER A 16 5.16 -9.60 1.41
N LEU A 17 4.30 -8.64 1.77
CA LEU A 17 2.87 -8.71 1.48
C LEU A 17 2.61 -8.65 -0.03
N ALA A 18 3.26 -7.73 -0.75
CA ALA A 18 3.14 -7.60 -2.20
C ALA A 18 3.52 -8.90 -2.93
N SER A 19 4.62 -9.53 -2.50
CA SER A 19 5.10 -10.80 -3.03
C SER A 19 4.09 -11.94 -2.80
N LYS A 20 3.53 -12.05 -1.61
CA LYS A 20 2.46 -13.02 -1.32
C LYS A 20 1.23 -12.78 -2.20
N MET A 21 0.80 -11.53 -2.35
CA MET A 21 -0.37 -11.19 -3.15
C MET A 21 -0.18 -11.52 -4.64
N VAL A 22 0.97 -11.21 -5.22
CA VAL A 22 1.22 -11.52 -6.64
C VAL A 22 1.34 -13.02 -6.88
N ILE A 23 1.98 -13.78 -6.00
CA ILE A 23 2.05 -15.25 -6.06
C ILE A 23 0.65 -15.85 -5.99
N ASN A 24 -0.25 -15.24 -5.23
CA ASN A 24 -1.65 -15.61 -5.14
C ASN A 24 -2.51 -15.10 -6.30
N GLY A 25 -1.89 -14.47 -7.30
CA GLY A 25 -2.51 -14.09 -8.55
C GLY A 25 -3.09 -12.67 -8.59
N ALA A 26 -2.76 -11.80 -7.63
CA ALA A 26 -3.11 -10.38 -7.72
C ALA A 26 -2.29 -9.65 -8.79
N ASN A 27 -2.83 -8.55 -9.31
CA ASN A 27 -2.16 -7.68 -10.29
C ASN A 27 -1.45 -6.55 -9.54
N VAL A 28 -0.17 -6.76 -9.19
CA VAL A 28 0.58 -5.91 -8.26
C VAL A 28 1.59 -5.03 -8.97
N ARG A 29 1.65 -3.76 -8.51
CA ARG A 29 2.74 -2.80 -8.78
C ARG A 29 3.39 -2.42 -7.47
N ILE A 30 4.69 -2.21 -7.49
CA ILE A 30 5.44 -1.71 -6.35
C ILE A 30 6.20 -0.44 -6.73
N ILE A 31 6.21 0.54 -5.84
CA ILE A 31 6.88 1.83 -6.05
C ILE A 31 7.88 2.04 -4.92
N ASP A 32 9.16 2.21 -5.27
CA ASP A 32 10.13 2.79 -4.34
C ASP A 32 9.86 4.29 -4.24
N GLU A 33 9.77 4.84 -3.04
CA GLU A 33 9.47 6.26 -2.79
C GLU A 33 10.50 7.21 -3.42
N SER A 34 11.69 6.72 -3.73
CA SER A 34 12.74 7.49 -4.41
C SER A 34 12.63 7.44 -5.94
N SER A 35 11.72 6.64 -6.47
CA SER A 35 11.57 6.41 -7.92
C SER A 35 10.27 7.01 -8.45
N SER A 36 10.32 7.56 -9.66
CA SER A 36 9.13 7.98 -10.41
C SER A 36 8.45 6.83 -11.18
N SER A 37 8.95 5.62 -11.02
CA SER A 37 8.50 4.43 -11.73
C SER A 37 7.93 3.38 -10.78
N ALA A 38 6.91 2.67 -11.27
CA ALA A 38 6.33 1.51 -10.61
C ALA A 38 6.79 0.23 -11.30
N ILE A 39 7.29 -0.72 -10.52
CA ILE A 39 7.71 -2.03 -11.01
C ILE A 39 6.47 -2.92 -11.16
N LEU A 40 6.31 -3.55 -12.33
CA LEU A 40 5.30 -4.57 -12.58
C LEU A 40 5.76 -5.86 -11.91
N LEU A 41 5.26 -6.12 -10.70
CA LEU A 41 5.65 -7.31 -9.95
C LEU A 41 4.99 -8.56 -10.55
N LYS A 42 5.81 -9.51 -10.95
CA LYS A 42 5.36 -10.82 -11.47
C LYS A 42 5.62 -11.91 -10.43
N PRO A 43 4.89 -13.05 -10.47
CA PRO A 43 5.14 -14.17 -9.56
C PRO A 43 6.58 -14.68 -9.63
N GLU A 44 7.17 -14.73 -10.82
CA GLU A 44 8.57 -15.16 -11.03
C GLU A 44 9.53 -14.18 -10.36
N THR A 45 9.31 -12.87 -10.53
CA THR A 45 10.12 -11.82 -9.91
C THR A 45 10.06 -11.93 -8.38
N ALA A 46 8.86 -12.10 -7.83
CA ALA A 46 8.68 -12.25 -6.37
C ALA A 46 9.33 -13.51 -5.80
N LYS A 47 9.44 -14.59 -6.58
CA LYS A 47 10.14 -15.82 -6.20
C LYS A 47 11.66 -15.68 -6.29
N THR A 48 12.14 -14.94 -7.28
CA THR A 48 13.58 -14.72 -7.52
C THR A 48 14.15 -13.75 -6.48
N TYR A 49 13.47 -12.63 -6.27
CA TYR A 49 13.90 -11.59 -5.34
C TYR A 49 13.14 -11.71 -4.03
N THR A 50 13.72 -12.39 -3.06
CA THR A 50 13.09 -12.67 -1.76
C THR A 50 13.14 -11.50 -0.78
N ASN A 51 13.93 -10.46 -1.09
CA ASN A 51 14.04 -9.24 -0.30
C ASN A 51 14.22 -8.00 -1.17
N VAL A 52 14.01 -6.82 -0.57
CA VAL A 52 14.07 -5.54 -1.27
C VAL A 52 15.46 -5.21 -1.82
N SER A 53 16.53 -5.62 -1.12
CA SER A 53 17.90 -5.30 -1.54
C SER A 53 18.24 -5.99 -2.85
N SER A 54 17.96 -7.29 -2.95
CA SER A 54 18.18 -8.05 -4.20
C SER A 54 17.32 -7.54 -5.36
N LEU A 55 16.08 -7.13 -5.09
CA LEU A 55 15.22 -6.52 -6.10
C LEU A 55 15.82 -5.23 -6.66
N ARG A 56 16.40 -4.37 -5.81
CA ARG A 56 16.98 -3.09 -6.22
C ARG A 56 18.25 -3.23 -7.05
N GLU A 57 19.03 -4.26 -6.81
CA GLU A 57 20.25 -4.53 -7.59
C GLU A 57 19.91 -4.72 -9.08
N ASP A 58 18.80 -5.39 -9.37
CA ASP A 58 18.36 -5.72 -10.73
C ASP A 58 17.17 -4.87 -11.21
N GLU A 59 16.80 -3.80 -10.50
CA GLU A 59 15.70 -2.93 -10.88
C GLU A 59 15.71 -2.49 -12.34
N PRO A 60 16.87 -2.12 -12.93
CA PRO A 60 16.93 -1.73 -14.35
C PRO A 60 16.50 -2.82 -15.34
N LEU A 61 16.48 -4.08 -14.92
CA LEU A 61 16.08 -5.23 -15.74
C LEU A 61 14.58 -5.51 -15.66
N LEU A 62 13.86 -4.83 -14.77
CA LEU A 62 12.46 -5.09 -14.49
C LEU A 62 11.55 -4.22 -15.36
N ALA A 63 10.38 -4.76 -15.69
CA ALA A 63 9.36 -4.01 -16.40
C ALA A 63 8.74 -2.94 -15.50
N MET A 64 8.64 -1.70 -16.00
CA MET A 64 8.16 -0.55 -15.23
C MET A 64 7.13 0.25 -16.02
N GLU A 65 6.32 1.02 -15.27
CA GLU A 65 5.43 2.06 -15.77
C GLU A 65 5.56 3.34 -14.93
N PRO A 66 5.14 4.53 -15.40
CA PRO A 66 5.17 5.73 -14.57
C PRO A 66 4.34 5.55 -13.28
N SER A 67 4.88 5.97 -12.14
CA SER A 67 4.24 5.76 -10.83
C SER A 67 2.88 6.45 -10.70
N ASN A 68 2.76 7.66 -11.26
CA ASN A 68 1.49 8.40 -11.26
C ASN A 68 0.40 7.69 -12.07
N VAL A 69 0.75 7.02 -13.18
CA VAL A 69 -0.17 6.21 -13.97
C VAL A 69 -0.60 4.99 -13.16
N ALA A 70 0.36 4.25 -12.59
CA ALA A 70 0.07 3.10 -11.76
C ALA A 70 -0.91 3.43 -10.63
N ILE A 71 -0.65 4.52 -9.88
CA ILE A 71 -1.51 4.96 -8.78
C ILE A 71 -2.88 5.42 -9.27
N SER A 72 -2.95 6.17 -10.38
CA SER A 72 -4.23 6.68 -10.90
C SER A 72 -5.19 5.57 -11.35
N GLU A 73 -4.65 4.41 -11.67
CA GLU A 73 -5.40 3.22 -12.09
C GLU A 73 -5.57 2.19 -10.97
N ALA A 74 -5.01 2.48 -9.78
CA ALA A 74 -5.09 1.58 -8.64
C ALA A 74 -6.53 1.49 -8.10
N LYS A 75 -7.02 0.28 -7.91
CA LYS A 75 -8.20 0.02 -7.08
C LYS A 75 -7.83 0.02 -5.61
N TYR A 76 -6.66 -0.53 -5.28
CA TYR A 76 -6.12 -0.61 -3.92
C TYR A 76 -4.72 -0.02 -3.87
N LEU A 77 -4.53 0.99 -3.03
CA LEU A 77 -3.23 1.59 -2.72
C LEU A 77 -2.83 1.20 -1.30
N PHE A 78 -1.80 0.39 -1.18
CA PHE A 78 -1.16 0.04 0.08
C PHE A 78 -0.05 1.05 0.38
N PHE A 79 -0.18 1.77 1.49
CA PHE A 79 0.83 2.71 1.94
C PHE A 79 1.79 2.00 2.89
N THR A 80 2.96 1.63 2.37
CA THR A 80 4.00 0.83 3.04
C THR A 80 5.37 1.53 3.01
N PRO A 81 5.49 2.78 3.49
CA PRO A 81 6.70 3.56 3.35
C PRO A 81 7.85 2.99 4.18
N ARG A 82 9.08 3.18 3.69
CA ARG A 82 10.29 3.04 4.51
C ARG A 82 10.49 4.32 5.31
N ILE A 83 10.42 4.21 6.61
CA ILE A 83 10.66 5.35 7.49
C ILE A 83 12.10 5.30 7.96
N ARG A 84 12.83 6.40 7.75
CA ARG A 84 14.25 6.54 8.09
C ARG A 84 14.49 7.56 9.20
N LYS A 85 13.54 8.45 9.42
CA LYS A 85 13.66 9.53 10.40
C LYS A 85 12.97 9.20 11.71
N THR A 86 13.35 9.90 12.76
CA THR A 86 12.80 9.75 14.11
C THR A 86 12.38 11.10 14.67
N GLY A 87 11.65 11.11 15.77
CA GLY A 87 11.22 12.34 16.42
C GLY A 87 10.28 13.18 15.57
N GLN A 88 10.47 14.50 15.59
CA GLN A 88 9.61 15.43 14.84
C GLN A 88 9.73 15.29 13.32
N ASP A 89 10.89 14.90 12.81
CA ASP A 89 11.13 14.68 11.38
C ASP A 89 10.38 13.48 10.83
N LEU A 90 10.05 12.51 11.68
CA LEU A 90 9.23 11.36 11.34
C LEU A 90 7.87 11.79 10.80
N LYS A 91 7.19 12.70 11.49
CA LYS A 91 5.85 13.16 11.07
C LYS A 91 5.92 13.87 9.72
N THR A 92 6.92 14.70 9.50
CA THR A 92 7.14 15.40 8.23
C THR A 92 7.40 14.41 7.09
N GLU A 93 8.24 13.40 7.32
CA GLU A 93 8.55 12.37 6.34
C GLU A 93 7.29 11.57 5.96
N VAL A 94 6.53 11.10 6.94
CA VAL A 94 5.29 10.34 6.71
C VAL A 94 4.27 11.17 5.95
N THR A 95 4.05 12.41 6.37
CA THR A 95 3.10 13.34 5.74
C THR A 95 3.46 13.60 4.27
N SER A 96 4.74 13.84 3.98
CA SER A 96 5.21 14.08 2.61
C SER A 96 5.00 12.86 1.71
N LYS A 97 5.39 11.67 2.18
CA LYS A 97 5.21 10.42 1.45
C LYS A 97 3.74 10.06 1.24
N PHE A 98 2.91 10.30 2.24
CA PHE A 98 1.47 10.06 2.12
C PHE A 98 0.81 10.98 1.08
N LYS A 99 1.14 12.27 1.08
CA LYS A 99 0.68 13.22 0.05
C LYS A 99 1.04 12.75 -1.36
N GLU A 100 2.29 12.34 -1.55
CA GLU A 100 2.78 11.85 -2.84
C GLU A 100 2.00 10.59 -3.28
N ALA A 101 1.80 9.65 -2.37
CA ALA A 101 1.08 8.42 -2.64
C ALA A 101 -0.37 8.63 -3.06
N VAL A 102 -1.09 9.54 -2.40
CA VAL A 102 -2.54 9.71 -2.63
C VAL A 102 -2.89 10.69 -3.73
N LYS A 103 -1.98 11.62 -4.07
CA LYS A 103 -2.24 12.69 -5.03
C LYS A 103 -2.78 12.24 -6.39
N PRO A 104 -2.27 11.14 -7.01
CA PRO A 104 -2.77 10.67 -8.31
C PRO A 104 -4.07 9.85 -8.24
N LEU A 105 -4.56 9.50 -7.04
CA LEU A 105 -5.71 8.61 -6.87
C LEU A 105 -6.98 9.18 -7.50
N LYS A 106 -7.84 8.27 -7.96
CA LYS A 106 -9.16 8.60 -8.49
C LYS A 106 -10.26 8.21 -7.49
N LYS A 107 -11.43 8.82 -7.67
CA LYS A 107 -12.64 8.44 -6.95
C LYS A 107 -12.94 6.95 -7.11
N GLY A 108 -13.34 6.28 -6.02
CA GLY A 108 -13.65 4.86 -6.01
C GLY A 108 -12.46 3.94 -5.70
N SER A 109 -11.26 4.51 -5.52
CA SER A 109 -10.09 3.76 -5.01
C SER A 109 -10.19 3.50 -3.51
N SER A 110 -9.34 2.62 -3.02
CA SER A 110 -9.18 2.33 -1.60
C SER A 110 -7.74 2.58 -1.16
N VAL A 111 -7.56 3.29 -0.07
CA VAL A 111 -6.27 3.50 0.59
C VAL A 111 -6.16 2.57 1.79
N ILE A 112 -5.09 1.80 1.86
CA ILE A 112 -4.78 0.90 2.97
C ILE A 112 -3.50 1.41 3.65
N ASN A 113 -3.66 2.04 4.81
CA ASN A 113 -2.51 2.47 5.61
C ASN A 113 -1.92 1.29 6.36
N CYS A 114 -0.72 0.87 5.97
CA CYS A 114 0.02 -0.24 6.58
C CYS A 114 1.10 0.22 7.56
N LEU A 115 1.30 1.52 7.70
CA LEU A 115 2.21 2.06 8.69
C LEU A 115 1.52 2.11 10.06
N ALA A 116 2.17 1.56 11.08
CA ALA A 116 1.71 1.71 12.46
C ALA A 116 1.71 3.20 12.84
N THR A 117 0.53 3.74 13.08
CA THR A 117 0.34 5.14 13.48
C THR A 117 0.02 5.23 14.97
N GLY A 118 0.55 6.23 15.65
CA GLY A 118 0.16 6.56 17.01
C GLY A 118 -1.29 7.06 17.09
N PHE A 119 -1.73 7.40 18.29
CA PHE A 119 -3.07 7.95 18.55
C PHE A 119 -3.35 9.16 17.64
N GLY A 120 -4.46 9.13 16.95
CA GLY A 120 -4.87 10.20 16.02
C GLY A 120 -4.24 10.16 14.63
N GLY A 121 -3.22 9.33 14.37
CA GLY A 121 -2.50 9.31 13.10
C GLY A 121 -3.36 8.95 11.89
N ASN A 122 -4.34 8.07 12.04
CA ASN A 122 -5.29 7.78 10.95
C ASN A 122 -6.22 8.96 10.66
N ASN A 123 -6.64 9.71 11.69
CA ASN A 123 -7.45 10.91 11.49
C ASN A 123 -6.68 11.99 10.73
N GLU A 124 -5.40 12.15 11.00
CA GLU A 124 -4.52 13.05 10.24
C GLU A 124 -4.40 12.62 8.78
N ASN A 125 -4.18 11.33 8.51
CA ASN A 125 -4.13 10.80 7.15
C ASN A 125 -5.44 11.00 6.39
N ILE A 126 -6.58 10.78 7.03
CA ILE A 126 -7.91 10.99 6.43
C ILE A 126 -8.14 12.46 6.09
N SER A 127 -7.77 13.36 6.99
CA SER A 127 -7.85 14.81 6.75
C SER A 127 -6.93 15.24 5.60
N LEU A 128 -5.73 14.70 5.56
CA LEU A 128 -4.76 14.96 4.52
C LEU A 128 -5.20 14.42 3.16
N LEU A 129 -5.76 13.20 3.13
CA LEU A 129 -6.35 12.61 1.92
C LEU A 129 -7.40 13.54 1.32
N LYS A 130 -8.34 14.03 2.13
CA LYS A 130 -9.37 14.99 1.70
C LYS A 130 -8.77 16.29 1.20
N HIS A 131 -7.78 16.83 1.90
CA HIS A 131 -7.13 18.09 1.49
C HIS A 131 -6.41 17.97 0.14
N VAL A 132 -5.70 16.85 -0.09
CA VAL A 132 -4.89 16.65 -1.30
C VAL A 132 -5.72 16.24 -2.51
N THR A 133 -6.73 15.40 -2.33
CA THR A 133 -7.50 14.79 -3.43
C THR A 133 -8.89 15.42 -3.62
N GLY A 134 -9.41 16.10 -2.60
CA GLY A 134 -10.82 16.52 -2.54
C GLY A 134 -11.81 15.38 -2.23
N PHE A 135 -11.32 14.14 -2.07
CA PHE A 135 -12.16 12.97 -1.81
C PHE A 135 -12.37 12.75 -0.31
N GLU A 136 -13.59 12.40 0.04
CA GLU A 136 -13.98 12.14 1.43
C GLU A 136 -13.95 10.62 1.71
N ALA A 137 -13.17 10.24 2.70
CA ALA A 137 -13.07 8.84 3.13
C ALA A 137 -14.43 8.32 3.62
N GLY A 138 -14.78 7.11 3.20
CA GLY A 138 -16.09 6.50 3.46
C GLY A 138 -17.23 6.93 2.53
N LYS A 139 -16.99 7.91 1.62
CA LYS A 139 -17.97 8.36 0.61
C LYS A 139 -17.43 8.24 -0.82
N SER A 140 -16.31 8.91 -1.10
CA SER A 140 -15.73 8.98 -2.44
C SER A 140 -14.56 8.02 -2.62
N ILE A 141 -13.91 7.68 -1.53
CA ILE A 141 -12.75 6.80 -1.44
C ILE A 141 -12.85 5.99 -0.15
N SER A 142 -12.36 4.76 -0.15
CA SER A 142 -12.32 3.93 1.05
C SER A 142 -10.99 4.10 1.77
N TYR A 143 -10.99 4.05 3.09
CA TYR A 143 -9.78 4.10 3.91
C TYR A 143 -9.76 2.94 4.89
N PHE A 144 -8.66 2.20 4.90
CA PHE A 144 -8.42 1.06 5.78
C PHE A 144 -7.14 1.26 6.58
N TYR A 145 -7.12 0.74 7.78
CA TYR A 145 -5.94 0.63 8.61
C TYR A 145 -5.57 -0.84 8.81
N PHE A 146 -4.40 -1.20 8.32
CA PHE A 146 -3.88 -2.56 8.31
C PHE A 146 -2.38 -2.55 8.64
N PRO A 147 -2.00 -2.31 9.92
CA PRO A 147 -0.61 -2.13 10.31
C PRO A 147 0.19 -3.42 10.14
N LEU A 148 1.33 -3.31 9.48
CA LEU A 148 2.29 -4.40 9.27
C LEU A 148 3.42 -4.25 10.29
N ASN A 149 3.33 -4.94 11.42
CA ASN A 149 4.30 -4.84 12.51
C ASN A 149 5.26 -6.03 12.58
N ASP A 150 4.95 -7.13 11.92
CA ASP A 150 5.74 -8.37 11.93
C ASP A 150 5.62 -9.07 10.57
N LEU A 151 6.77 -9.45 10.00
CA LEU A 151 6.87 -10.16 8.73
C LEU A 151 6.14 -11.51 8.72
N ASN A 152 6.00 -12.12 9.87
CA ASN A 152 5.46 -13.47 10.03
C ASN A 152 3.99 -13.51 10.45
N LYS A 153 3.41 -12.35 10.77
CA LYS A 153 2.03 -12.25 11.25
C LYS A 153 1.22 -11.32 10.37
N THR A 154 0.12 -11.83 9.84
CA THR A 154 -0.92 -11.00 9.25
C THR A 154 -1.66 -10.29 10.39
N PRO A 155 -1.94 -8.98 10.31
CA PRO A 155 -2.74 -8.30 11.30
C PRO A 155 -4.09 -8.99 11.52
N GLU A 156 -4.48 -9.17 12.76
CA GLU A 156 -5.75 -9.82 13.12
C GLU A 156 -6.97 -8.92 12.91
N VAL A 157 -6.74 -7.60 12.81
CA VAL A 157 -7.81 -6.61 12.74
C VAL A 157 -7.54 -5.61 11.61
N ILE A 158 -8.56 -5.39 10.79
CA ILE A 158 -8.60 -4.29 9.81
C ILE A 158 -9.57 -3.24 10.29
N GLY A 159 -9.08 -2.03 10.56
CA GLY A 159 -9.93 -0.87 10.78
C GLY A 159 -10.45 -0.32 9.45
N SER A 160 -11.75 -0.04 9.36
CA SER A 160 -12.33 0.56 8.15
C SER A 160 -13.32 1.67 8.47
N LEU A 161 -13.37 2.67 7.57
CA LEU A 161 -14.48 3.61 7.50
C LEU A 161 -15.48 3.10 6.48
N LYS A 162 -16.59 2.55 6.97
CA LYS A 162 -17.79 2.09 6.22
C LYS A 162 -17.47 1.63 4.78
N SER A 163 -17.14 0.39 4.55
CA SER A 163 -16.78 0.03 3.22
C SER A 163 -17.47 -1.24 2.72
N ILE A 164 -18.10 -1.07 1.58
CA ILE A 164 -18.55 -2.16 0.70
C ILE A 164 -17.32 -2.94 0.18
N GLU A 165 -16.17 -2.28 0.11
CA GLU A 165 -14.91 -2.79 -0.44
C GLU A 165 -14.22 -3.82 0.47
N GLU A 166 -14.54 -3.88 1.74
CA GLU A 166 -13.95 -4.84 2.70
C GLU A 166 -14.14 -6.29 2.23
N LYS A 167 -15.29 -6.61 1.63
CA LYS A 167 -15.57 -7.94 1.10
C LYS A 167 -14.63 -8.34 -0.04
N ASN A 168 -14.13 -7.38 -0.80
CA ASN A 168 -13.21 -7.60 -1.92
C ASN A 168 -11.75 -7.58 -1.46
N LEU A 169 -11.42 -6.81 -0.43
CA LEU A 169 -10.07 -6.70 0.11
C LEU A 169 -9.66 -7.98 0.89
N LEU A 170 -10.54 -8.52 1.72
CA LEU A 170 -10.26 -9.72 2.53
C LEU A 170 -9.79 -10.94 1.71
N PRO A 171 -10.40 -11.27 0.56
CA PRO A 171 -9.91 -12.36 -0.29
C PRO A 171 -8.52 -12.10 -0.86
N LEU A 172 -8.17 -10.84 -1.16
CA LEU A 172 -6.84 -10.47 -1.64
C LEU A 172 -5.77 -10.69 -0.58
N LEU A 173 -6.09 -10.39 0.66
CA LEU A 173 -5.19 -10.60 1.80
C LEU A 173 -5.12 -12.06 2.23
N LYS A 174 -6.03 -12.93 1.74
CA LYS A 174 -6.18 -14.35 2.15
C LYS A 174 -6.12 -14.53 3.67
N MET A 175 -6.79 -13.63 4.39
CA MET A 175 -6.99 -13.82 5.82
C MET A 175 -7.87 -15.05 6.04
N ASP A 176 -7.36 -16.04 6.74
CA ASP A 176 -8.12 -17.24 7.08
C ASP A 176 -9.40 -16.86 7.83
N LYS A 177 -10.52 -17.42 7.40
CA LYS A 177 -11.85 -17.18 8.02
C LYS A 177 -11.91 -17.55 9.51
N LYS A 178 -10.88 -18.21 10.05
CA LYS A 178 -10.80 -18.61 11.46
C LYS A 178 -10.48 -17.47 12.42
N GLU A 179 -10.01 -16.32 11.93
CA GLU A 179 -9.65 -15.17 12.76
C GLU A 179 -10.81 -14.16 12.97
N LYS A 180 -12.02 -14.52 12.54
CA LYS A 180 -13.25 -13.76 12.83
C LYS A 180 -13.94 -14.28 14.10
N LYS A 181 -13.24 -14.21 15.23
CA LYS A 181 -13.90 -14.37 16.54
C LYS A 181 -13.61 -13.20 17.42
#